data_510413d2909bb2c0b29b39257e0b4ad7
#
_entry.id   510413d2909bb2c0b29b39257e0b4ad7
#
_cell.length_a   1.000
_cell.length_b   1.000
_cell.length_c   1.000
_cell.angle_alpha   90.00
_cell.angle_beta   90.00
_cell.angle_gamma   90.00
#
_symmetry.space_group_name_H-M   'P 1'
#
loop_
_entity.id
_entity.type
_entity.pdbx_description
1 polymer ?
#
loop_
_entity_poly.entity_id
_entity_poly.type
_entity_poly.pdbx_seq_one_letter_code
_entity_poly.pdbx_strand_id
1 'polypeptide(L)'
;RGLGDVYKRQAHARKSIEILNAYSAMLKLIGPNDNDDPLCASLQGSMLANAAELIKHTYSKVTPAEIAGWEKMLRTVFIPVLNTFFKAKPYTNGNWGAAATKAYMAFGIFLEDEALYNQAVHFYYNGHDNGTIKNYIGENGQCQESGRDQDHVMFGLGNLAEACETAYNQGDEKMYAAFDNRLLTGYEYTAKYNLGAVSYTHLTL
;
A
#
# COMPACT_ATOMS: atom_id res chain seq x y z
N ARG A 1 8.58 31.25 10.12
CA ARG A 1 7.66 30.81 9.04
C ARG A 1 6.55 31.86 8.92
N GLY A 2 6.38 32.49 7.72
CA GLY A 2 5.45 33.59 7.54
C GLY A 2 3.99 33.14 7.49
N LEU A 3 3.06 34.05 7.83
CA LEU A 3 1.61 33.83 7.76
C LEU A 3 1.16 33.25 6.40
N GLY A 4 1.84 33.60 5.28
CA GLY A 4 1.56 33.06 3.96
C GLY A 4 1.72 31.54 3.84
N ASP A 5 2.66 30.93 4.55
CA ASP A 5 2.82 29.47 4.57
C ASP A 5 1.71 28.76 5.35
N VAL A 6 1.21 29.40 6.42
CA VAL A 6 0.08 28.88 7.21
C VAL A 6 -1.20 28.88 6.36
N TYR A 7 -1.48 29.95 5.61
CA TYR A 7 -2.65 30.02 4.75
C TYR A 7 -2.59 29.04 3.59
N LYS A 8 -1.41 28.83 2.99
CA LYS A 8 -1.22 27.82 1.92
C LYS A 8 -1.51 26.41 2.44
N ARG A 9 -1.02 26.07 3.63
CA ARG A 9 -1.29 24.76 4.26
C ARG A 9 -2.76 24.54 4.52
N GLN A 10 -3.48 25.55 5.00
CA GLN A 10 -4.93 25.46 5.20
C GLN A 10 -5.69 25.30 3.88
N ALA A 11 -5.22 25.89 2.78
CA ALA A 11 -5.83 25.70 1.48
C ALA A 11 -5.66 24.26 0.98
N HIS A 12 -4.49 23.65 1.18
CA HIS A 12 -4.26 22.24 0.83
C HIS A 12 -5.10 21.30 1.68
N ALA A 13 -5.18 21.54 3.00
CA ALA A 13 -6.04 20.74 3.87
C ALA A 13 -7.51 20.80 3.44
N ARG A 14 -8.04 22.00 3.14
CA ARG A 14 -9.42 22.14 2.62
C ARG A 14 -9.63 21.41 1.30
N LYS A 15 -8.66 21.48 0.38
CA LYS A 15 -8.78 20.77 -0.90
C LYS A 15 -8.73 19.24 -0.70
N SER A 16 -7.92 18.74 0.21
CA SER A 16 -7.90 17.31 0.58
C SER A 16 -9.24 16.87 1.13
N ILE A 17 -9.85 17.64 2.03
CA ILE A 17 -11.19 17.36 2.57
C ILE A 17 -12.24 17.37 1.45
N GLU A 18 -12.21 18.36 0.57
CA GLU A 18 -13.11 18.43 -0.59
C GLU A 18 -13.05 17.17 -1.45
N ILE A 19 -11.84 16.69 -1.74
CA ILE A 19 -11.61 15.46 -2.51
C ILE A 19 -12.15 14.25 -1.75
N LEU A 20 -11.78 14.08 -0.48
CA LEU A 20 -12.23 12.97 0.34
C LEU A 20 -13.77 12.94 0.47
N ASN A 21 -14.39 14.10 0.66
CA ASN A 21 -15.85 14.23 0.72
C ASN A 21 -16.52 13.87 -0.61
N ALA A 22 -15.95 14.32 -1.74
CA ALA A 22 -16.46 13.96 -3.06
C ALA A 22 -16.40 12.45 -3.30
N TYR A 23 -15.26 11.80 -3.01
CA TYR A 23 -15.13 10.35 -3.11
C TYR A 23 -16.12 9.62 -2.20
N SER A 24 -16.20 9.97 -0.92
CA SER A 24 -17.09 9.30 0.03
C SER A 24 -18.57 9.47 -0.30
N ALA A 25 -18.95 10.60 -0.90
CA ALA A 25 -20.33 10.87 -1.31
C ALA A 25 -20.70 10.10 -2.60
N MET A 26 -19.79 10.00 -3.56
CA MET A 26 -20.09 9.53 -4.91
C MET A 26 -19.67 8.10 -5.20
N LEU A 27 -18.54 7.64 -4.63
CA LEU A 27 -18.03 6.32 -4.91
C LEU A 27 -18.85 5.25 -4.17
N LYS A 28 -19.49 4.36 -4.92
CA LYS A 28 -20.37 3.31 -4.37
C LYS A 28 -19.85 1.91 -4.64
N LEU A 29 -19.01 1.75 -5.66
CA LEU A 29 -18.54 0.46 -6.13
C LEU A 29 -17.22 0.63 -6.87
N ILE A 30 -16.32 -0.33 -6.72
CA ILE A 30 -15.15 -0.55 -7.58
C ILE A 30 -15.37 -1.91 -8.23
N GLY A 31 -15.37 -1.94 -9.57
CA GLY A 31 -15.66 -3.16 -10.33
C GLY A 31 -17.16 -3.49 -10.42
N PRO A 32 -17.54 -4.69 -10.86
CA PRO A 32 -16.73 -5.90 -11.06
C PRO A 32 -16.26 -6.13 -12.51
N ASN A 33 -15.94 -5.13 -13.25
CA ASN A 33 -15.79 -5.21 -14.70
C ASN A 33 -14.33 -5.31 -15.18
N ASP A 34 -13.35 -5.18 -14.29
CA ASP A 34 -11.95 -5.17 -14.65
C ASP A 34 -11.13 -6.07 -13.70
N ASN A 35 -10.17 -6.80 -14.27
CA ASN A 35 -9.22 -7.58 -13.48
C ASN A 35 -8.35 -6.69 -12.59
N ASP A 36 -8.18 -5.41 -12.94
CA ASP A 36 -7.36 -4.43 -12.22
C ASP A 36 -8.08 -3.78 -11.01
N ASP A 37 -9.35 -4.12 -10.76
CA ASP A 37 -10.12 -3.56 -9.64
C ASP A 37 -9.40 -3.66 -8.29
N PRO A 38 -8.78 -4.80 -7.90
CA PRO A 38 -8.05 -4.90 -6.63
C PRO A 38 -6.81 -4.02 -6.58
N LEU A 39 -6.10 -3.88 -7.70
CA LEU A 39 -4.94 -2.99 -7.79
C LEU A 39 -5.37 -1.53 -7.65
N CYS A 40 -6.41 -1.13 -8.38
CA CYS A 40 -6.99 0.22 -8.29
C CYS A 40 -7.46 0.51 -6.86
N ALA A 41 -8.20 -0.43 -6.23
CA ALA A 41 -8.63 -0.31 -4.85
C ALA A 41 -7.46 -0.15 -3.87
N SER A 42 -6.38 -0.90 -4.08
CA SER A 42 -5.19 -0.82 -3.24
C SER A 42 -4.51 0.55 -3.32
N LEU A 43 -4.26 1.02 -4.54
CA LEU A 43 -3.51 2.26 -4.78
C LEU A 43 -4.31 3.50 -4.38
N GLN A 44 -5.54 3.61 -4.86
CA GLN A 44 -6.39 4.76 -4.56
C GLN A 44 -6.82 4.74 -3.09
N GLY A 45 -7.18 3.56 -2.57
CA GLY A 45 -7.60 3.40 -1.19
C GLY A 45 -6.51 3.79 -0.19
N SER A 46 -5.27 3.32 -0.38
CA SER A 46 -4.16 3.69 0.51
C SER A 46 -3.87 5.20 0.50
N MET A 47 -3.91 5.85 -0.66
CA MET A 47 -3.73 7.30 -0.75
C MET A 47 -4.85 8.06 -0.02
N LEU A 48 -6.11 7.64 -0.19
CA LEU A 48 -7.25 8.26 0.48
C LEU A 48 -7.19 8.04 2.00
N ALA A 49 -6.84 6.85 2.46
CA ALA A 49 -6.68 6.54 3.88
C ALA A 49 -5.56 7.37 4.53
N ASN A 50 -4.39 7.44 3.90
CA ASN A 50 -3.27 8.25 4.40
C ASN A 50 -3.60 9.74 4.41
N ALA A 51 -4.30 10.25 3.40
CA ALA A 51 -4.75 11.64 3.37
C ALA A 51 -5.77 11.91 4.50
N ALA A 52 -6.71 11.00 4.72
CA ALA A 52 -7.71 11.10 5.78
C ALA A 52 -7.06 11.06 7.17
N GLU A 53 -6.09 10.18 7.39
CA GLU A 53 -5.33 10.07 8.63
C GLU A 53 -4.56 11.37 8.95
N LEU A 54 -3.84 11.89 7.96
CA LEU A 54 -3.14 13.16 8.11
C LEU A 54 -4.09 14.30 8.46
N ILE A 55 -5.23 14.42 7.79
CA ILE A 55 -6.22 15.46 8.05
C ILE A 55 -6.85 15.28 9.44
N LYS A 56 -7.22 14.06 9.81
CA LYS A 56 -7.82 13.72 11.11
C LYS A 56 -6.96 14.23 12.27
N HIS A 57 -5.64 14.09 12.18
CA HIS A 57 -4.71 14.42 13.26
C HIS A 57 -4.06 15.81 13.15
N THR A 58 -4.11 16.47 12.00
CA THR A 58 -3.37 17.74 11.81
C THR A 58 -4.25 18.94 11.50
N TYR A 59 -5.54 18.76 11.19
CA TYR A 59 -6.43 19.85 10.82
C TYR A 59 -7.66 19.93 11.72
N SER A 60 -7.65 20.88 12.65
CA SER A 60 -8.66 21.03 13.71
C SER A 60 -10.08 21.39 13.24
N LYS A 61 -10.29 21.65 11.93
CA LYS A 61 -11.59 22.01 11.38
C LYS A 61 -12.28 20.86 10.65
N VAL A 62 -11.68 19.67 10.60
CA VAL A 62 -12.37 18.47 10.11
C VAL A 62 -13.47 18.08 11.10
N THR A 63 -14.60 17.65 10.59
CA THR A 63 -15.76 17.29 11.42
C THR A 63 -15.84 15.77 11.62
N PRO A 64 -16.42 15.30 12.74
CA PRO A 64 -16.69 13.88 12.94
C PRO A 64 -17.55 13.24 11.85
N ALA A 65 -18.47 14.00 11.24
CA ALA A 65 -19.32 13.52 10.16
C ALA A 65 -18.53 13.26 8.87
N GLU A 66 -17.54 14.10 8.55
CA GLU A 66 -16.65 13.89 7.42
C GLU A 66 -15.80 12.65 7.63
N ILE A 67 -15.17 12.50 8.80
CA ILE A 67 -14.37 11.32 9.15
C ILE A 67 -15.23 10.05 9.01
N ALA A 68 -16.42 10.02 9.60
CA ALA A 68 -17.34 8.88 9.51
C ALA A 68 -17.75 8.55 8.06
N GLY A 69 -17.86 9.57 7.19
CA GLY A 69 -18.10 9.38 5.76
C GLY A 69 -16.94 8.67 5.07
N TRP A 70 -15.71 9.06 5.37
CA TRP A 70 -14.48 8.44 4.82
C TRP A 70 -14.28 7.01 5.32
N GLU A 71 -14.49 6.78 6.63
CA GLU A 71 -14.45 5.44 7.23
C GLU A 71 -15.47 4.50 6.56
N LYS A 72 -16.71 4.99 6.39
CA LYS A 72 -17.76 4.24 5.71
C LYS A 72 -17.35 3.87 4.29
N MET A 73 -16.81 4.80 3.53
CA MET A 73 -16.33 4.53 2.17
C MET A 73 -15.29 3.41 2.14
N LEU A 74 -14.27 3.46 3.00
CA LEU A 74 -13.26 2.41 3.06
C LEU A 74 -13.87 1.05 3.41
N ARG A 75 -14.73 1.00 4.43
CA ARG A 75 -15.37 -0.24 4.89
C ARG A 75 -16.35 -0.84 3.88
N THR A 76 -17.04 -0.02 3.10
CA THR A 76 -18.12 -0.51 2.22
C THR A 76 -17.73 -0.62 0.75
N VAL A 77 -16.65 0.02 0.32
CA VAL A 77 -16.24 0.05 -1.09
C VAL A 77 -14.87 -0.60 -1.28
N PHE A 78 -13.84 -0.18 -0.55
CA PHE A 78 -12.46 -0.64 -0.78
C PHE A 78 -12.16 -2.00 -0.15
N ILE A 79 -12.47 -2.17 1.14
CA ILE A 79 -12.19 -3.41 1.88
C ILE A 79 -12.87 -4.64 1.25
N PRO A 80 -14.13 -4.60 0.80
CA PRO A 80 -14.74 -5.76 0.15
C PRO A 80 -14.00 -6.25 -1.09
N VAL A 81 -13.47 -5.34 -1.90
CA VAL A 81 -12.68 -5.69 -3.09
C VAL A 81 -11.39 -6.38 -2.68
N LEU A 82 -10.66 -5.83 -1.70
CA LEU A 82 -9.41 -6.42 -1.22
C LEU A 82 -9.62 -7.74 -0.46
N ASN A 83 -10.72 -7.88 0.27
CA ASN A 83 -11.08 -9.16 0.89
C ASN A 83 -11.27 -10.27 -0.15
N THR A 84 -11.83 -9.95 -1.31
CA THR A 84 -11.96 -10.89 -2.41
C THR A 84 -10.59 -11.25 -2.98
N PHE A 85 -9.71 -10.27 -3.15
CA PHE A 85 -8.35 -10.48 -3.63
C PHE A 85 -7.55 -11.41 -2.73
N PHE A 86 -7.51 -11.19 -1.41
CA PHE A 86 -6.78 -12.05 -0.47
C PHE A 86 -7.33 -13.48 -0.36
N LYS A 87 -8.57 -13.72 -0.77
CA LYS A 87 -9.17 -15.05 -0.87
C LYS A 87 -8.98 -15.68 -2.25
N ALA A 88 -8.62 -14.86 -3.24
CA ALA A 88 -8.40 -15.33 -4.60
C ALA A 88 -7.09 -16.12 -4.70
N LYS A 89 -6.93 -16.79 -5.80
CA LYS A 89 -5.88 -17.76 -6.10
C LYS A 89 -4.46 -17.24 -5.84
N PRO A 90 -3.54 -18.13 -5.41
CA PRO A 90 -2.18 -17.77 -4.98
C PRO A 90 -1.23 -17.38 -6.12
N TYR A 91 -1.71 -16.96 -7.29
CA TYR A 91 -0.90 -16.76 -8.49
C TYR A 91 -1.08 -15.38 -9.13
N THR A 92 -1.42 -14.38 -8.34
CA THR A 92 -1.43 -12.99 -8.82
C THR A 92 -0.01 -12.45 -8.92
N ASN A 93 0.19 -11.42 -9.74
CA ASN A 93 1.46 -10.69 -9.79
C ASN A 93 1.81 -10.14 -8.41
N GLY A 94 3.08 -10.26 -8.04
CA GLY A 94 3.52 -9.91 -6.69
C GLY A 94 3.35 -8.44 -6.31
N ASN A 95 3.45 -7.53 -7.28
CA ASN A 95 3.20 -6.12 -7.05
C ASN A 95 1.77 -5.83 -6.55
N TRP A 96 0.77 -6.62 -6.97
CA TRP A 96 -0.62 -6.48 -6.53
C TRP A 96 -0.80 -6.87 -5.08
N GLY A 97 -0.23 -8.01 -4.66
CA GLY A 97 -0.24 -8.44 -3.26
C GLY A 97 0.49 -7.47 -2.34
N ALA A 98 1.63 -6.93 -2.80
CA ALA A 98 2.36 -5.88 -2.11
C ALA A 98 1.51 -4.59 -1.95
N ALA A 99 0.82 -4.18 -3.02
CA ALA A 99 -0.08 -3.01 -2.99
C ALA A 99 -1.28 -3.23 -2.05
N ALA A 100 -1.87 -4.42 -2.06
CA ALA A 100 -2.97 -4.78 -1.16
C ALA A 100 -2.52 -4.79 0.30
N THR A 101 -1.34 -5.32 0.60
CA THR A 101 -0.74 -5.31 1.94
C THR A 101 -0.59 -3.87 2.47
N LYS A 102 0.03 -2.99 1.69
CA LYS A 102 0.16 -1.57 2.00
C LYS A 102 -1.19 -0.92 2.28
N ALA A 103 -2.18 -1.18 1.43
CA ALA A 103 -3.51 -0.60 1.57
C ALA A 103 -4.21 -1.03 2.86
N TYR A 104 -4.15 -2.32 3.19
CA TYR A 104 -4.73 -2.84 4.43
C TYR A 104 -4.08 -2.24 5.68
N MET A 105 -2.75 -2.05 5.67
CA MET A 105 -2.07 -1.37 6.78
C MET A 105 -2.56 0.07 6.94
N ALA A 106 -2.66 0.82 5.84
CA ALA A 106 -3.18 2.18 5.86
C ALA A 106 -4.64 2.25 6.33
N PHE A 107 -5.47 1.30 5.89
CA PHE A 107 -6.86 1.20 6.34
C PHE A 107 -6.95 0.87 7.83
N GLY A 108 -6.15 -0.10 8.29
CA GLY A 108 -6.11 -0.49 9.71
C GLY A 108 -5.79 0.68 10.62
N ILE A 109 -4.84 1.52 10.22
CA ILE A 109 -4.46 2.72 10.97
C ILE A 109 -5.59 3.74 10.99
N PHE A 110 -6.07 4.18 9.84
CA PHE A 110 -7.10 5.22 9.77
C PHE A 110 -8.42 4.80 10.45
N LEU A 111 -8.79 3.52 10.31
CA LEU A 111 -10.01 2.95 10.90
C LEU A 111 -9.84 2.53 12.36
N GLU A 112 -8.64 2.67 12.93
CA GLU A 112 -8.29 2.16 14.27
C GLU A 112 -8.63 0.66 14.42
N ASP A 113 -8.41 -0.12 13.33
CA ASP A 113 -8.75 -1.53 13.21
C ASP A 113 -7.47 -2.37 13.26
N GLU A 114 -7.08 -2.73 14.48
CA GLU A 114 -5.87 -3.50 14.73
C GLU A 114 -5.91 -4.90 14.06
N ALA A 115 -7.09 -5.51 13.97
CA ALA A 115 -7.22 -6.82 13.34
C ALA A 115 -6.93 -6.73 11.83
N LEU A 116 -7.40 -5.69 11.17
CA LEU A 116 -7.15 -5.43 9.76
C LEU A 116 -5.65 -5.15 9.52
N TYR A 117 -5.04 -4.32 10.36
CA TYR A 117 -3.60 -4.04 10.30
C TYR A 117 -2.76 -5.32 10.49
N ASN A 118 -3.03 -6.09 11.53
CA ASN A 118 -2.31 -7.32 11.82
C ASN A 118 -2.50 -8.40 10.74
N GLN A 119 -3.65 -8.44 10.08
CA GLN A 119 -3.87 -9.31 8.92
C GLN A 119 -2.89 -8.95 7.78
N ALA A 120 -2.68 -7.69 7.51
CA ALA A 120 -1.72 -7.24 6.48
C ALA A 120 -0.27 -7.57 6.87
N VAL A 121 0.11 -7.33 8.12
CA VAL A 121 1.44 -7.71 8.64
C VAL A 121 1.65 -9.22 8.52
N HIS A 122 0.64 -10.03 8.92
CA HIS A 122 0.70 -11.47 8.75
C HIS A 122 0.87 -11.87 7.28
N PHE A 123 0.15 -11.24 6.37
CA PHE A 123 0.26 -11.51 4.94
C PHE A 123 1.65 -11.15 4.40
N TYR A 124 2.24 -10.03 4.82
CA TYR A 124 3.60 -9.65 4.46
C TYR A 124 4.62 -10.77 4.76
N TYR A 125 4.51 -11.41 5.93
CA TYR A 125 5.44 -12.46 6.35
C TYR A 125 5.08 -13.85 5.84
N ASN A 126 3.79 -14.20 5.76
CA ASN A 126 3.29 -15.57 5.70
C ASN A 126 2.22 -15.81 4.64
N GLY A 127 1.86 -14.82 3.83
CA GLY A 127 0.88 -14.98 2.77
C GLY A 127 1.31 -16.03 1.75
N HIS A 128 0.36 -16.54 0.98
CA HIS A 128 0.58 -17.59 -0.01
C HIS A 128 0.87 -17.08 -1.40
N ASP A 129 0.61 -15.80 -1.64
CA ASP A 129 0.72 -15.22 -2.96
C ASP A 129 2.11 -14.63 -3.22
N ASN A 130 2.36 -14.25 -4.45
CA ASN A 130 3.63 -13.68 -4.89
C ASN A 130 3.96 -12.32 -4.26
N GLY A 131 3.02 -11.67 -3.59
CA GLY A 131 3.20 -10.36 -2.93
C GLY A 131 3.81 -10.42 -1.54
N THR A 132 3.94 -11.62 -0.93
CA THR A 132 4.70 -11.75 0.33
C THR A 132 6.18 -11.50 0.08
N ILE A 133 6.87 -10.97 1.09
CA ILE A 133 8.26 -10.57 0.92
C ILE A 133 9.17 -11.70 0.39
N LYS A 134 9.00 -12.93 0.91
CA LYS A 134 9.80 -14.10 0.49
C LYS A 134 9.49 -14.57 -0.93
N ASN A 135 8.22 -14.46 -1.34
CA ASN A 135 7.81 -14.91 -2.66
C ASN A 135 8.10 -13.84 -3.72
N TYR A 136 8.03 -12.56 -3.32
CA TYR A 136 8.33 -11.47 -4.23
C TYR A 136 9.82 -11.27 -4.48
N ILE A 137 10.66 -11.43 -3.44
CA ILE A 137 12.10 -11.23 -3.51
C ILE A 137 12.81 -12.52 -3.13
N GLY A 138 13.51 -13.11 -4.07
CA GLY A 138 14.37 -14.30 -3.85
C GLY A 138 15.55 -13.98 -2.93
N GLU A 139 16.24 -15.02 -2.46
CA GLU A 139 17.39 -14.86 -1.56
C GLU A 139 18.56 -14.09 -2.22
N ASN A 140 18.70 -14.19 -3.52
CA ASN A 140 19.67 -13.44 -4.30
C ASN A 140 19.25 -11.99 -4.61
N GLY A 141 18.05 -11.56 -4.18
CA GLY A 141 17.48 -10.23 -4.43
C GLY A 141 16.68 -10.08 -5.72
N GLN A 142 16.67 -11.10 -6.59
CA GLN A 142 15.88 -11.05 -7.81
C GLN A 142 14.38 -11.08 -7.47
N CYS A 143 13.62 -10.14 -8.04
CA CYS A 143 12.19 -10.06 -7.81
C CYS A 143 11.42 -11.01 -8.73
N GLN A 144 10.25 -11.45 -8.28
CA GLN A 144 9.35 -12.34 -9.03
C GLN A 144 9.01 -11.78 -10.42
N GLU A 145 8.92 -10.46 -10.56
CA GLU A 145 8.61 -9.79 -11.83
C GLU A 145 9.85 -9.32 -12.62
N SER A 146 11.07 -9.70 -12.22
CA SER A 146 12.30 -9.29 -12.91
C SER A 146 12.36 -9.71 -14.38
N GLY A 147 11.66 -10.75 -14.77
CA GLY A 147 11.54 -11.19 -16.17
C GLY A 147 10.45 -10.47 -16.97
N ARG A 148 9.65 -9.63 -16.33
CA ARG A 148 8.57 -8.88 -16.97
C ARG A 148 9.07 -7.52 -17.46
N ASP A 149 9.30 -6.60 -16.56
CA ASP A 149 9.87 -5.27 -16.82
C ASP A 149 10.29 -4.59 -15.51
N GLN A 150 11.03 -3.50 -15.64
CA GLN A 150 11.54 -2.74 -14.51
C GLN A 150 10.45 -2.01 -13.75
N ASP A 151 9.40 -1.53 -14.42
CA ASP A 151 8.33 -0.76 -13.80
C ASP A 151 7.59 -1.61 -12.78
N HIS A 152 7.27 -2.86 -13.13
CA HIS A 152 6.60 -3.78 -12.21
C HIS A 152 7.48 -4.20 -11.04
N VAL A 153 8.80 -4.41 -11.28
CA VAL A 153 9.75 -4.70 -10.21
C VAL A 153 9.81 -3.55 -9.21
N MET A 154 10.01 -2.33 -9.70
CA MET A 154 10.11 -1.14 -8.85
C MET A 154 8.78 -0.83 -8.15
N PHE A 155 7.67 -1.09 -8.82
CA PHE A 155 6.35 -0.91 -8.24
C PHE A 155 6.09 -1.86 -7.06
N GLY A 156 6.44 -3.14 -7.19
CA GLY A 156 6.32 -4.09 -6.08
C GLY A 156 7.27 -3.77 -4.92
N LEU A 157 8.54 -3.46 -5.21
CA LEU A 157 9.51 -3.02 -4.20
C LEU A 157 9.02 -1.76 -3.47
N GLY A 158 8.50 -0.77 -4.20
CA GLY A 158 7.96 0.46 -3.64
C GLY A 158 6.78 0.21 -2.71
N ASN A 159 5.83 -0.64 -3.10
CA ASN A 159 4.68 -0.99 -2.25
C ASN A 159 5.11 -1.72 -0.96
N LEU A 160 6.10 -2.63 -1.04
CA LEU A 160 6.66 -3.29 0.15
C LEU A 160 7.41 -2.29 1.05
N ALA A 161 8.14 -1.34 0.46
CA ALA A 161 8.82 -0.30 1.22
C ALA A 161 7.83 0.62 1.94
N GLU A 162 6.74 1.02 1.29
CA GLU A 162 5.69 1.82 1.92
C GLU A 162 4.97 1.06 3.04
N ALA A 163 4.81 -0.27 2.92
CA ALA A 163 4.31 -1.11 4.00
C ALA A 163 5.27 -1.12 5.20
N CYS A 164 6.58 -1.28 4.94
CA CYS A 164 7.61 -1.21 5.98
C CYS A 164 7.66 0.17 6.66
N GLU A 165 7.58 1.25 5.88
CA GLU A 165 7.55 2.62 6.40
C GLU A 165 6.30 2.86 7.26
N THR A 166 5.17 2.31 6.85
CA THR A 166 3.94 2.36 7.64
C THR A 166 4.14 1.68 8.99
N ALA A 167 4.74 0.49 9.02
CA ALA A 167 5.05 -0.21 10.26
C ALA A 167 6.07 0.55 11.13
N TYR A 168 7.12 1.07 10.52
CA TYR A 168 8.13 1.89 11.20
C TYR A 168 7.50 3.10 11.91
N ASN A 169 6.59 3.79 11.25
CA ASN A 169 5.87 4.92 11.83
C ASN A 169 4.91 4.51 12.98
N GLN A 170 4.55 3.22 13.06
CA GLN A 170 3.82 2.63 14.19
C GLN A 170 4.76 2.06 15.28
N GLY A 171 6.09 2.24 15.14
CA GLY A 171 7.08 1.77 16.08
C GLY A 171 7.58 0.33 15.86
N ASP A 172 7.26 -0.29 14.73
CA ASP A 172 7.75 -1.61 14.34
C ASP A 172 8.79 -1.55 13.22
N GLU A 173 10.07 -1.65 13.60
CA GLU A 173 11.21 -1.67 12.67
C GLU A 173 11.46 -3.05 12.02
N LYS A 174 10.80 -4.11 12.52
CA LYS A 174 11.11 -5.49 12.15
C LYS A 174 10.77 -5.81 10.70
N MET A 175 9.79 -5.12 10.12
CA MET A 175 9.42 -5.37 8.72
C MET A 175 10.55 -5.01 7.76
N TYR A 176 11.31 -3.94 8.00
CA TYR A 176 12.50 -3.62 7.21
C TYR A 176 13.60 -4.68 7.32
N ALA A 177 13.80 -5.21 8.53
CA ALA A 177 14.82 -6.23 8.80
C ALA A 177 14.38 -7.66 8.43
N ALA A 178 13.16 -7.86 7.95
CA ALA A 178 12.59 -9.18 7.69
C ALA A 178 13.47 -10.01 6.74
N PHE A 179 13.68 -11.28 7.10
CA PHE A 179 14.43 -12.24 6.31
C PHE A 179 15.81 -11.73 5.87
N ASP A 180 16.62 -11.29 6.83
CA ASP A 180 17.97 -10.76 6.61
C ASP A 180 17.99 -9.56 5.65
N ASN A 181 17.12 -8.59 5.91
CA ASN A 181 16.94 -7.37 5.10
C ASN A 181 16.55 -7.66 3.65
N ARG A 182 15.65 -8.60 3.43
CA ARG A 182 15.23 -9.06 2.11
C ARG A 182 14.80 -7.91 1.19
N LEU A 183 14.11 -6.91 1.71
CA LEU A 183 13.71 -5.73 0.94
C LEU A 183 14.93 -4.96 0.40
N LEU A 184 15.93 -4.71 1.24
CA LEU A 184 17.18 -4.05 0.83
C LEU A 184 17.90 -4.87 -0.24
N THR A 185 17.97 -6.20 -0.08
CA THR A 185 18.57 -7.10 -1.06
C THR A 185 17.89 -6.98 -2.44
N GLY A 186 16.56 -6.82 -2.47
CA GLY A 186 15.80 -6.59 -3.71
C GLY A 186 16.14 -5.26 -4.38
N TYR A 187 16.26 -4.20 -3.62
CA TYR A 187 16.70 -2.89 -4.14
C TYR A 187 18.14 -2.92 -4.65
N GLU A 188 19.05 -3.55 -3.90
CA GLU A 188 20.45 -3.69 -4.33
C GLU A 188 20.59 -4.51 -5.62
N TYR A 189 19.89 -5.63 -5.75
CA TYR A 189 19.88 -6.42 -6.96
C TYR A 189 19.40 -5.61 -8.16
N THR A 190 18.29 -4.90 -8.01
CA THR A 190 17.70 -4.05 -9.06
C THR A 190 18.67 -2.93 -9.46
N ALA A 191 19.32 -2.28 -8.51
CA ALA A 191 20.34 -1.27 -8.78
C ALA A 191 21.55 -1.86 -9.53
N LYS A 192 22.06 -3.01 -9.09
CA LYS A 192 23.19 -3.72 -9.75
C LYS A 192 22.81 -4.16 -11.16
N TYR A 193 21.59 -4.63 -11.38
CA TYR A 193 21.10 -4.99 -12.72
C TYR A 193 21.10 -3.78 -13.66
N ASN A 194 20.56 -2.64 -13.20
CA ASN A 194 20.53 -1.42 -14.00
C ASN A 194 21.92 -0.84 -14.30
N LEU A 195 22.92 -1.16 -13.48
CA LEU A 195 24.32 -0.79 -13.70
C LEU A 195 25.08 -1.85 -14.54
N GLY A 196 24.44 -2.92 -14.99
CA GLY A 196 25.09 -4.01 -15.74
C GLY A 196 26.01 -4.90 -14.88
N ALA A 197 25.89 -4.82 -13.55
CA ALA A 197 26.75 -5.58 -12.62
C ALA A 197 26.22 -6.99 -12.30
N VAL A 198 24.96 -7.29 -12.65
CA VAL A 198 24.34 -8.62 -12.51
C VAL A 198 23.49 -8.92 -13.73
N SER A 199 23.31 -10.21 -14.03
CA SER A 199 22.44 -10.68 -15.11
C SER A 199 21.14 -11.22 -14.56
N TYR A 200 20.07 -11.04 -15.31
CA TYR A 200 18.81 -11.72 -15.06
C TYR A 200 18.98 -13.24 -15.20
N THR A 201 18.49 -13.99 -14.23
CA THR A 201 18.39 -15.44 -14.32
C THR A 201 16.91 -15.84 -14.28
N HIS A 202 16.49 -16.76 -15.15
CA HIS A 202 15.14 -17.33 -15.04
C HIS A 202 14.99 -18.04 -13.70
N LEU A 203 14.11 -17.49 -12.83
CA LEU A 203 13.62 -18.25 -11.69
C LEU A 203 12.49 -19.15 -12.23
N THR A 204 12.74 -20.44 -12.27
CA THR A 204 11.65 -21.44 -12.36
C THR A 204 10.95 -21.42 -11.00
N LEU A 205 9.79 -20.78 -10.95
CA LEU A 205 8.88 -20.88 -9.82
C LEU A 205 8.09 -22.19 -9.88
#